data_6126719d2c8253852efbc0d81d461cdb
#
_entry.id   6126719d2c8253852efbc0d81d461cdb
#
_cell.length_a   1.000
_cell.length_b   1.000
_cell.length_c   1.000
_cell.angle_alpha   90.00
_cell.angle_beta   90.00
_cell.angle_gamma   90.00
#
_symmetry.space_group_name_H-M   'P 1'
#
loop_
_entity.id
_entity.type
_entity.pdbx_description
1 polymer ?
#
loop_
_entity_poly.entity_id
_entity_poly.type
_entity_poly.pdbx_seq_one_letter_code
_entity_poly.pdbx_strand_id
1 'polypeptide(L)'
;MKMEQITNTVLMVRPVNFRMNEETAVNNYFQEDLQIKQEEINKQAQGEFDAFVEKLTKVGVNVVVVDDVKEEDTPDSIFPNNWVSFHQSGRVGIYPMFAENRRRERRMEFFEQLESRGFKIDEVIDYTEAEDEDVFLEGTGSLILDRVNRKAYCALSPRADEELLIEFCEDFEFTPVIFNSYQDVSGKRMPIYHTNVMMCVAEDFAVICADSIDDPKERKNVLKHLKEDGKEIIRISEVQIHEFAGNMLQVKGANDKKYLVMSATALKSLNKGQINAIEKHCEILSADLNTIETCGGGSARCMMAEVFLPKK
;
A
#
# COMPACT_ATOMS: atom_id res chain seq x y z
N MET A 1 -19.59 -12.81 -10.47
CA MET A 1 -18.80 -11.78 -11.21
C MET A 1 -17.36 -12.27 -11.29
N LYS A 2 -16.64 -12.02 -12.39
CA LYS A 2 -15.21 -12.43 -12.48
C LYS A 2 -14.41 -11.55 -11.52
N MET A 3 -13.56 -12.15 -10.68
CA MET A 3 -12.68 -11.41 -9.79
C MET A 3 -11.60 -10.68 -10.61
N GLU A 4 -11.33 -9.43 -10.24
CA GLU A 4 -10.31 -8.59 -10.86
C GLU A 4 -9.14 -8.37 -9.92
N GLN A 5 -7.91 -8.41 -10.43
CA GLN A 5 -6.69 -8.14 -9.67
C GLN A 5 -6.42 -6.65 -9.54
N ILE A 6 -6.80 -5.88 -10.54
CA ILE A 6 -6.52 -4.44 -10.62
C ILE A 6 -7.81 -3.66 -10.89
N THR A 7 -7.87 -2.46 -10.38
CA THR A 7 -9.00 -1.53 -10.57
C THR A 7 -8.58 -0.31 -11.39
N ASN A 8 -9.57 0.41 -11.89
CA ASN A 8 -9.38 1.72 -12.51
C ASN A 8 -9.67 2.88 -11.55
N THR A 9 -10.02 2.59 -10.30
CA THR A 9 -10.42 3.61 -9.32
C THR A 9 -9.60 3.50 -8.04
N VAL A 10 -9.03 4.60 -7.61
CA VAL A 10 -8.29 4.71 -6.35
C VAL A 10 -8.82 5.87 -5.53
N LEU A 11 -8.89 5.69 -4.21
CA LEU A 11 -9.13 6.76 -3.26
C LEU A 11 -7.77 7.24 -2.73
N MET A 12 -7.59 8.55 -2.71
CA MET A 12 -6.37 9.21 -2.23
C MET A 12 -6.74 10.38 -1.31
N VAL A 13 -5.94 10.61 -0.28
CA VAL A 13 -6.15 11.69 0.69
C VAL A 13 -5.12 12.78 0.50
N ARG A 14 -5.59 14.01 0.23
CA ARG A 14 -4.72 15.18 0.11
C ARG A 14 -4.36 15.69 1.50
N PRO A 15 -3.09 15.69 1.88
CA PRO A 15 -2.68 15.99 3.25
C PRO A 15 -2.81 17.49 3.57
N VAL A 16 -3.05 17.81 4.84
CA VAL A 16 -3.06 19.21 5.35
C VAL A 16 -2.09 19.44 6.50
N ASN A 17 -1.64 18.36 7.16
CA ASN A 17 -0.72 18.40 8.31
C ASN A 17 0.51 17.50 8.10
N PHE A 18 0.90 17.20 6.86
CA PHE A 18 1.97 16.26 6.55
C PHE A 18 3.32 16.70 7.14
N ARG A 19 3.96 15.76 7.83
CA ARG A 19 5.31 15.84 8.38
C ARG A 19 5.83 14.44 8.70
N MET A 20 7.07 14.34 9.18
CA MET A 20 7.52 13.09 9.83
C MET A 20 6.61 12.80 11.04
N ASN A 21 6.19 11.55 11.18
CA ASN A 21 5.34 11.11 12.27
C ASN A 21 6.17 10.40 13.33
N GLU A 22 6.34 11.02 14.47
CA GLU A 22 7.16 10.51 15.56
C GLU A 22 6.62 9.20 16.14
N GLU A 23 5.29 8.99 16.11
CA GLU A 23 4.68 7.76 16.59
C GLU A 23 4.96 6.56 15.67
N THR A 24 5.12 6.80 14.36
CA THR A 24 5.42 5.75 13.39
C THR A 24 6.91 5.53 13.18
N ALA A 25 7.74 6.54 13.43
CA ALA A 25 9.21 6.48 13.25
C ALA A 25 9.89 5.41 14.12
N VAL A 26 9.24 4.96 15.21
CA VAL A 26 9.79 3.93 16.11
C VAL A 26 10.03 2.57 15.43
N ASN A 27 9.33 2.29 14.33
CA ASN A 27 9.48 1.05 13.56
C ASN A 27 9.46 1.25 12.04
N ASN A 28 9.19 2.47 11.55
CA ASN A 28 9.32 2.85 10.14
C ASN A 28 10.69 3.50 9.91
N TYR A 29 11.69 2.69 9.60
CA TYR A 29 13.08 3.12 9.41
C TYR A 29 13.35 3.81 8.05
N PHE A 30 12.32 4.10 7.27
CA PHE A 30 12.40 4.87 6.03
C PHE A 30 12.18 6.36 6.24
N GLN A 31 11.67 6.76 7.42
CA GLN A 31 11.39 8.16 7.73
C GLN A 31 12.66 8.92 8.13
N GLU A 32 12.81 10.12 7.57
CA GLU A 32 13.86 11.07 7.93
C GLU A 32 13.26 12.47 8.14
N ASP A 33 13.79 13.20 9.12
CA ASP A 33 13.41 14.58 9.34
C ASP A 33 14.26 15.52 8.46
N LEU A 34 13.61 16.28 7.58
CA LEU A 34 14.27 17.22 6.68
C LEU A 34 14.82 18.48 7.37
N GLN A 35 14.58 18.68 8.68
CA GLN A 35 15.04 19.85 9.44
C GLN A 35 14.61 21.20 8.84
N ILE A 36 13.45 21.24 8.17
CA ILE A 36 12.81 22.44 7.65
C ILE A 36 11.44 22.65 8.31
N LYS A 37 10.82 23.81 8.09
CA LYS A 37 9.51 24.09 8.73
C LYS A 37 8.43 23.15 8.23
N GLN A 38 7.59 22.67 9.15
CA GLN A 38 6.48 21.78 8.86
C GLN A 38 5.55 22.32 7.75
N GLU A 39 5.28 23.62 7.73
CA GLU A 39 4.45 24.24 6.71
C GLU A 39 5.06 24.10 5.31
N GLU A 40 6.40 24.13 5.19
CA GLU A 40 7.11 23.93 3.94
C GLU A 40 7.10 22.47 3.51
N ILE A 41 7.32 21.54 4.45
CA ILE A 41 7.18 20.08 4.23
C ILE A 41 5.77 19.77 3.70
N ASN A 42 4.73 20.23 4.39
CA ASN A 42 3.36 19.99 3.98
C ASN A 42 3.05 20.58 2.60
N LYS A 43 3.54 21.78 2.30
CA LYS A 43 3.36 22.41 0.98
C LYS A 43 4.06 21.62 -0.13
N GLN A 44 5.27 21.13 0.10
CA GLN A 44 5.99 20.29 -0.86
C GLN A 44 5.24 18.97 -1.09
N ALA A 45 4.82 18.30 -0.03
CA ALA A 45 4.03 17.05 -0.12
C ALA A 45 2.70 17.26 -0.85
N GLN A 46 2.01 18.38 -0.63
CA GLN A 46 0.81 18.73 -1.41
C GLN A 46 1.11 18.92 -2.89
N GLY A 47 2.22 19.55 -3.23
CA GLY A 47 2.64 19.71 -4.63
C GLY A 47 2.96 18.37 -5.31
N GLU A 48 3.66 17.48 -4.62
CA GLU A 48 3.96 16.12 -5.09
C GLU A 48 2.66 15.30 -5.25
N PHE A 49 1.75 15.38 -4.28
CA PHE A 49 0.44 14.74 -4.32
C PHE A 49 -0.38 15.22 -5.52
N ASP A 50 -0.53 16.53 -5.70
CA ASP A 50 -1.33 17.11 -6.78
C ASP A 50 -0.78 16.72 -8.15
N ALA A 51 0.55 16.74 -8.34
CA ALA A 51 1.22 16.30 -9.56
C ALA A 51 1.03 14.78 -9.80
N PHE A 52 1.00 13.98 -8.75
CA PHE A 52 0.77 12.54 -8.85
C PHE A 52 -0.68 12.25 -9.28
N VAL A 53 -1.68 12.91 -8.66
CA VAL A 53 -3.09 12.82 -9.06
C VAL A 53 -3.29 13.23 -10.52
N GLU A 54 -2.64 14.31 -10.97
CA GLU A 54 -2.69 14.73 -12.37
C GLU A 54 -2.15 13.65 -13.33
N LYS A 55 -1.02 13.03 -13.01
CA LYS A 55 -0.45 11.94 -13.82
C LYS A 55 -1.39 10.73 -13.92
N LEU A 56 -1.98 10.31 -12.81
CA LEU A 56 -2.95 9.19 -12.77
C LEU A 56 -4.20 9.51 -13.60
N THR A 57 -4.77 10.69 -13.41
CA THR A 57 -5.96 11.15 -14.14
C THR A 57 -5.71 11.26 -15.64
N LYS A 58 -4.54 11.75 -16.03
CA LYS A 58 -4.13 11.90 -17.44
C LYS A 58 -4.11 10.58 -18.20
N VAL A 59 -3.77 9.49 -17.53
CA VAL A 59 -3.79 8.14 -18.14
C VAL A 59 -5.14 7.43 -17.99
N GLY A 60 -6.13 8.12 -17.41
CA GLY A 60 -7.51 7.62 -17.30
C GLY A 60 -7.83 6.81 -16.04
N VAL A 61 -6.99 6.87 -15.02
CA VAL A 61 -7.33 6.36 -13.69
C VAL A 61 -8.36 7.29 -13.06
N ASN A 62 -9.42 6.73 -12.50
CA ASN A 62 -10.43 7.47 -11.75
C ASN A 62 -9.94 7.70 -10.33
N VAL A 63 -9.44 8.91 -10.04
CA VAL A 63 -8.94 9.25 -8.71
C VAL A 63 -10.04 9.95 -7.90
N VAL A 64 -10.40 9.35 -6.77
CA VAL A 64 -11.29 9.96 -5.77
C VAL A 64 -10.41 10.64 -4.74
N VAL A 65 -10.27 11.95 -4.84
CA VAL A 65 -9.51 12.75 -3.88
C VAL A 65 -10.44 13.20 -2.75
N VAL A 66 -9.97 13.01 -1.53
CA VAL A 66 -10.58 13.52 -0.30
C VAL A 66 -9.57 14.42 0.38
N ASP A 67 -9.98 15.59 0.81
CA ASP A 67 -9.12 16.47 1.61
C ASP A 67 -9.08 15.98 3.06
N ASP A 68 -7.90 15.99 3.67
CA ASP A 68 -7.75 15.80 5.10
C ASP A 68 -8.30 16.99 5.89
N VAL A 69 -8.46 16.86 7.20
CA VAL A 69 -8.98 17.92 8.08
C VAL A 69 -7.85 18.56 8.87
N LYS A 70 -7.89 19.88 8.97
CA LYS A 70 -6.82 20.65 9.60
C LYS A 70 -6.83 20.54 11.14
N GLU A 71 -7.99 20.29 11.69
CA GLU A 71 -8.23 20.25 13.14
C GLU A 71 -7.67 18.98 13.80
N GLU A 72 -7.42 17.94 13.00
CA GLU A 72 -6.86 16.67 13.45
C GLU A 72 -5.35 16.61 13.20
N ASP A 73 -4.62 16.04 14.16
CA ASP A 73 -3.20 15.74 13.99
C ASP A 73 -3.02 14.37 13.31
N THR A 74 -3.01 14.38 12.00
CA THR A 74 -2.97 13.20 11.12
C THR A 74 -1.84 13.30 10.10
N PRO A 75 -0.56 13.26 10.53
CA PRO A 75 0.58 13.48 9.64
C PRO A 75 0.68 12.46 8.51
N ASP A 76 0.18 11.23 8.71
CA ASP A 76 0.22 10.12 7.76
C ASP A 76 -1.11 9.90 7.00
N SER A 77 -2.07 10.83 7.07
CA SER A 77 -3.38 10.73 6.39
C SER A 77 -3.28 10.48 4.88
N ILE A 78 -2.16 10.86 4.27
CA ILE A 78 -1.84 10.62 2.87
C ILE A 78 -1.75 9.13 2.49
N PHE A 79 -1.73 8.21 3.48
CA PHE A 79 -1.61 6.76 3.30
C PHE A 79 -2.89 6.00 3.68
N PRO A 80 -4.04 6.25 2.99
CA PRO A 80 -5.34 5.69 3.39
C PRO A 80 -5.42 4.17 3.29
N ASN A 81 -4.58 3.54 2.48
CA ASN A 81 -4.56 2.09 2.29
C ASN A 81 -4.23 1.30 3.57
N ASN A 82 -3.73 1.98 4.61
CA ASN A 82 -3.39 1.33 5.87
C ASN A 82 -4.61 1.13 6.79
N TRP A 83 -5.62 2.01 6.72
CA TRP A 83 -6.77 1.90 7.60
C TRP A 83 -8.07 1.44 6.90
N VAL A 84 -8.11 1.39 5.54
CA VAL A 84 -9.29 0.98 4.80
C VAL A 84 -8.96 0.13 3.58
N SER A 85 -9.81 -0.84 3.27
CA SER A 85 -9.82 -1.55 1.99
C SER A 85 -11.22 -1.75 1.44
N PHE A 86 -11.35 -1.76 0.10
CA PHE A 86 -12.62 -1.88 -0.60
C PHE A 86 -12.62 -3.13 -1.49
N HIS A 87 -13.67 -3.95 -1.38
CA HIS A 87 -13.71 -5.26 -2.03
C HIS A 87 -14.87 -5.38 -3.03
N GLN A 88 -14.69 -6.22 -4.03
CA GLN A 88 -15.64 -6.46 -5.11
C GLN A 88 -16.97 -7.07 -4.62
N SER A 89 -16.98 -7.66 -3.43
CA SER A 89 -18.18 -8.14 -2.75
C SER A 89 -19.09 -7.03 -2.23
N GLY A 90 -18.69 -5.76 -2.29
CA GLY A 90 -19.37 -4.64 -1.64
C GLY A 90 -18.96 -4.44 -0.18
N ARG A 91 -18.05 -5.28 0.33
CA ARG A 91 -17.51 -5.18 1.70
C ARG A 91 -16.38 -4.17 1.79
N VAL A 92 -16.31 -3.50 2.94
CA VAL A 92 -15.23 -2.58 3.32
C VAL A 92 -14.58 -3.10 4.58
N GLY A 93 -13.26 -3.20 4.62
CA GLY A 93 -12.51 -3.48 5.85
C GLY A 93 -11.99 -2.19 6.47
N ILE A 94 -12.16 -2.01 7.77
CA ILE A 94 -11.55 -0.95 8.59
C ILE A 94 -10.56 -1.61 9.54
N TYR A 95 -9.34 -1.07 9.59
CA TYR A 95 -8.22 -1.73 10.25
C TYR A 95 -7.69 -0.98 11.46
N PRO A 96 -7.21 -1.72 12.50
CA PRO A 96 -6.57 -1.16 13.67
C PRO A 96 -5.19 -0.61 13.30
N MET A 97 -4.89 0.59 13.84
CA MET A 97 -3.66 1.32 13.58
C MET A 97 -2.76 1.33 14.81
N PHE A 98 -1.46 1.01 14.61
CA PHE A 98 -0.44 1.00 15.64
C PHE A 98 -0.26 2.39 16.29
N ALA A 99 -0.07 3.42 15.48
CA ALA A 99 0.10 4.79 15.95
C ALA A 99 -1.26 5.42 16.31
N GLU A 100 -1.39 5.98 17.51
CA GLU A 100 -2.66 6.53 18.01
C GLU A 100 -3.14 7.71 17.16
N ASN A 101 -2.23 8.57 16.70
CA ASN A 101 -2.60 9.71 15.86
C ASN A 101 -3.19 9.26 14.52
N ARG A 102 -2.81 8.09 13.98
CA ARG A 102 -3.36 7.52 12.77
C ARG A 102 -4.79 6.97 12.91
N ARG A 103 -5.23 6.65 14.12
CA ARG A 103 -6.61 6.23 14.40
C ARG A 103 -7.62 7.31 14.05
N ARG A 104 -7.22 8.59 14.06
CA ARG A 104 -8.04 9.76 13.67
C ARG A 104 -8.20 9.91 12.15
N GLU A 105 -7.42 9.19 11.33
CA GLU A 105 -7.53 9.20 9.87
C GLU A 105 -8.82 8.52 9.38
N ARG A 106 -9.44 7.66 10.20
CA ARG A 106 -10.66 6.90 9.89
C ARG A 106 -11.89 7.81 9.94
N ARG A 107 -12.36 8.22 8.76
CA ARG A 107 -13.50 9.12 8.62
C ARG A 107 -14.58 8.51 7.72
N MET A 108 -15.81 8.46 8.23
CA MET A 108 -16.95 7.87 7.52
C MET A 108 -17.36 8.66 6.28
N GLU A 109 -17.04 9.96 6.20
CA GLU A 109 -17.32 10.82 5.03
C GLU A 109 -16.69 10.29 3.74
N PHE A 110 -15.63 9.48 3.83
CA PHE A 110 -15.01 8.84 2.66
C PHE A 110 -15.97 7.85 2.00
N PHE A 111 -16.78 7.16 2.80
CA PHE A 111 -17.79 6.23 2.29
C PHE A 111 -18.94 6.97 1.60
N GLU A 112 -19.43 8.05 2.20
CA GLU A 112 -20.46 8.92 1.60
C GLU A 112 -20.00 9.48 0.24
N GLN A 113 -18.74 9.89 0.13
CA GLN A 113 -18.15 10.35 -1.13
C GLN A 113 -18.10 9.26 -2.21
N LEU A 114 -17.74 8.03 -1.85
CA LEU A 114 -17.76 6.90 -2.78
C LEU A 114 -19.20 6.58 -3.21
N GLU A 115 -20.15 6.55 -2.27
CA GLU A 115 -21.55 6.30 -2.57
C GLU A 115 -22.18 7.38 -3.46
N SER A 116 -21.83 8.66 -3.26
CA SER A 116 -22.26 9.77 -4.11
C SER A 116 -21.75 9.66 -5.55
N ARG A 117 -20.64 8.95 -5.75
CA ARG A 117 -20.05 8.62 -7.06
C ARG A 117 -20.58 7.31 -7.66
N GLY A 118 -21.64 6.74 -7.05
CA GLY A 118 -22.36 5.57 -7.53
C GLY A 118 -21.72 4.24 -7.13
N PHE A 119 -20.79 4.21 -6.18
CA PHE A 119 -20.31 2.96 -5.58
C PHE A 119 -21.31 2.45 -4.54
N LYS A 120 -21.37 1.15 -4.34
CA LYS A 120 -22.25 0.49 -3.37
C LYS A 120 -21.42 -0.12 -2.27
N ILE A 121 -21.73 0.24 -1.02
CA ILE A 121 -21.20 -0.41 0.18
C ILE A 121 -22.32 -1.28 0.74
N ASP A 122 -22.09 -2.59 0.85
CA ASP A 122 -23.05 -3.56 1.38
C ASP A 122 -22.81 -3.84 2.86
N GLU A 123 -21.55 -3.86 3.29
CA GLU A 123 -21.15 -4.21 4.64
C GLU A 123 -19.80 -3.56 5.00
N VAL A 124 -19.67 -3.15 6.25
CA VAL A 124 -18.40 -2.68 6.83
C VAL A 124 -17.96 -3.67 7.90
N ILE A 125 -16.79 -4.26 7.76
CA ILE A 125 -16.16 -5.14 8.74
C ILE A 125 -15.10 -4.32 9.46
N ASP A 126 -15.28 -4.16 10.76
CA ASP A 126 -14.48 -3.27 11.60
C ASP A 126 -13.63 -4.08 12.58
N TYR A 127 -12.29 -4.04 12.41
CA TYR A 127 -11.33 -4.73 13.26
C TYR A 127 -10.72 -3.81 14.33
N THR A 128 -11.21 -2.58 14.50
CA THR A 128 -10.57 -1.58 15.35
C THR A 128 -10.64 -1.89 16.84
N GLU A 129 -11.54 -2.77 17.29
CA GLU A 129 -11.58 -3.24 18.69
C GLU A 129 -10.26 -3.92 19.12
N ALA A 130 -9.49 -4.48 18.17
CA ALA A 130 -8.19 -5.08 18.44
C ALA A 130 -7.15 -4.07 18.98
N GLU A 131 -7.37 -2.76 18.78
CA GLU A 131 -6.52 -1.69 19.34
C GLU A 131 -6.52 -1.67 20.87
N ASP A 132 -7.58 -2.14 21.52
CA ASP A 132 -7.69 -2.22 22.98
C ASP A 132 -6.76 -3.31 23.57
N GLU A 133 -6.33 -4.25 22.75
CA GLU A 133 -5.41 -5.35 23.10
C GLU A 133 -4.00 -5.15 22.49
N ASP A 134 -3.70 -3.97 21.94
CA ASP A 134 -2.45 -3.66 21.23
C ASP A 134 -2.17 -4.62 20.05
N VAL A 135 -3.23 -5.08 19.36
CA VAL A 135 -3.17 -5.94 18.18
C VAL A 135 -3.50 -5.15 16.94
N PHE A 136 -2.66 -5.26 15.90
CA PHE A 136 -2.74 -4.40 14.71
C PHE A 136 -2.67 -5.20 13.41
N LEU A 137 -3.39 -4.69 12.40
CA LEU A 137 -3.29 -5.14 11.00
C LEU A 137 -3.53 -3.93 10.09
N GLU A 138 -2.47 -3.30 9.62
CA GLU A 138 -2.61 -2.04 8.87
C GLU A 138 -2.94 -2.28 7.38
N GLY A 139 -4.17 -2.71 7.12
CA GLY A 139 -4.81 -2.80 5.81
C GLY A 139 -3.89 -3.35 4.70
N THR A 140 -3.97 -2.75 3.52
CA THR A 140 -3.12 -3.17 2.39
C THR A 140 -1.68 -2.60 2.44
N GLY A 141 -1.28 -2.03 3.55
CA GLY A 141 0.14 -1.87 3.94
C GLY A 141 0.72 -3.23 4.34
N SER A 142 0.06 -3.89 5.29
CA SER A 142 0.43 -5.21 5.79
C SER A 142 -0.01 -6.35 4.86
N LEU A 143 -1.13 -6.21 4.14
CA LEU A 143 -1.74 -7.22 3.28
C LEU A 143 -1.46 -6.96 1.81
N ILE A 144 -0.78 -7.86 1.12
CA ILE A 144 -0.68 -7.87 -0.34
C ILE A 144 -1.66 -8.91 -0.88
N LEU A 145 -2.71 -8.44 -1.53
CA LEU A 145 -3.82 -9.27 -1.96
C LEU A 145 -3.67 -9.73 -3.42
N ASP A 146 -3.55 -11.04 -3.63
CA ASP A 146 -3.85 -11.66 -4.92
C ASP A 146 -5.36 -11.95 -4.94
N ARG A 147 -6.11 -11.00 -5.45
CA ARG A 147 -7.57 -11.01 -5.41
C ARG A 147 -8.16 -12.11 -6.29
N VAL A 148 -7.51 -12.41 -7.41
CA VAL A 148 -7.96 -13.46 -8.35
C VAL A 148 -7.72 -14.84 -7.78
N ASN A 149 -6.54 -15.08 -7.20
CA ASN A 149 -6.17 -16.39 -6.63
C ASN A 149 -6.53 -16.51 -5.14
N ARG A 150 -7.17 -15.47 -4.59
CA ARG A 150 -7.68 -15.45 -3.21
C ARG A 150 -6.59 -15.74 -2.19
N LYS A 151 -5.44 -15.05 -2.30
CA LYS A 151 -4.32 -15.16 -1.36
C LYS A 151 -3.98 -13.80 -0.76
N ALA A 152 -3.71 -13.79 0.55
CA ALA A 152 -3.23 -12.64 1.29
C ALA A 152 -1.80 -12.92 1.76
N TYR A 153 -0.82 -12.26 1.14
CA TYR A 153 0.58 -12.31 1.54
C TYR A 153 0.82 -11.29 2.65
N CYS A 154 1.35 -11.74 3.77
CA CYS A 154 1.58 -10.89 4.94
C CYS A 154 2.89 -11.24 5.63
N ALA A 155 3.78 -10.24 5.74
CA ALA A 155 4.95 -10.30 6.59
C ALA A 155 4.56 -9.86 8.00
N LEU A 156 4.76 -10.72 9.01
CA LEU A 156 4.46 -10.41 10.40
C LEU A 156 5.37 -9.29 10.91
N SER A 157 4.79 -8.36 11.64
CA SER A 157 5.48 -7.19 12.17
C SER A 157 4.69 -6.58 13.35
N PRO A 158 5.19 -5.55 14.04
CA PRO A 158 4.38 -4.83 15.02
C PRO A 158 3.08 -4.22 14.49
N ARG A 159 2.89 -4.17 13.14
CA ARG A 159 1.69 -3.66 12.46
C ARG A 159 0.94 -4.73 11.67
N ALA A 160 1.26 -6.00 11.92
CA ALA A 160 0.65 -7.14 11.23
C ALA A 160 0.66 -8.36 12.13
N ASP A 161 -0.43 -8.55 12.85
CA ASP A 161 -0.66 -9.69 13.75
C ASP A 161 -1.19 -10.91 12.97
N GLU A 162 -0.78 -12.11 13.40
CA GLU A 162 -1.12 -13.36 12.73
C GLU A 162 -2.59 -13.76 12.95
N GLU A 163 -3.11 -13.62 14.17
CA GLU A 163 -4.49 -14.03 14.50
C GLU A 163 -5.49 -13.12 13.77
N LEU A 164 -5.22 -11.81 13.77
CA LEU A 164 -6.08 -10.85 13.06
C LEU A 164 -6.00 -11.00 11.54
N LEU A 165 -4.84 -11.39 11.00
CA LEU A 165 -4.72 -11.77 9.60
C LEU A 165 -5.57 -12.99 9.25
N ILE A 166 -5.62 -14.01 10.13
CA ILE A 166 -6.44 -15.20 9.91
C ILE A 166 -7.92 -14.83 9.91
N GLU A 167 -8.36 -14.01 10.87
CA GLU A 167 -9.74 -13.49 10.94
C GLU A 167 -10.12 -12.73 9.66
N PHE A 168 -9.26 -11.78 9.21
CA PHE A 168 -9.45 -11.12 7.93
C PHE A 168 -9.59 -12.11 6.77
N CYS A 169 -8.75 -13.15 6.74
CA CYS A 169 -8.77 -14.15 5.67
C CYS A 169 -10.07 -14.99 5.70
N GLU A 170 -10.62 -15.28 6.86
CA GLU A 170 -11.91 -15.96 7.01
C GLU A 170 -13.05 -15.06 6.51
N ASP A 171 -13.11 -13.80 6.96
CA ASP A 171 -14.17 -12.86 6.60
C ASP A 171 -14.18 -12.52 5.11
N PHE A 172 -13.01 -12.30 4.54
CA PHE A 172 -12.86 -11.91 3.14
C PHE A 172 -12.56 -13.09 2.21
N GLU A 173 -12.57 -14.34 2.70
CA GLU A 173 -12.35 -15.57 1.94
C GLU A 173 -10.99 -15.61 1.22
N PHE A 174 -9.91 -15.19 1.88
CA PHE A 174 -8.55 -15.33 1.39
C PHE A 174 -7.82 -16.52 2.06
N THR A 175 -6.82 -17.04 1.38
CA THR A 175 -5.86 -17.99 1.96
C THR A 175 -4.65 -17.20 2.46
N PRO A 176 -4.28 -17.26 3.74
CA PRO A 176 -3.12 -16.55 4.25
C PRO A 176 -1.81 -17.18 3.77
N VAL A 177 -0.86 -16.35 3.35
CA VAL A 177 0.53 -16.72 3.08
C VAL A 177 1.40 -15.91 4.01
N ILE A 178 1.72 -16.50 5.17
CA ILE A 178 2.39 -15.86 6.31
C ILE A 178 3.89 -16.09 6.22
N PHE A 179 4.68 -15.07 6.52
CA PHE A 179 6.13 -15.14 6.58
C PHE A 179 6.70 -13.99 7.42
N ASN A 180 7.99 -14.09 7.76
CA ASN A 180 8.74 -13.02 8.40
C ASN A 180 9.67 -12.35 7.39
N SER A 181 9.77 -11.02 7.43
CA SER A 181 10.67 -10.27 6.56
C SER A 181 11.49 -9.25 7.35
N TYR A 182 12.75 -9.08 6.93
CA TYR A 182 13.71 -8.25 7.63
C TYR A 182 14.48 -7.37 6.65
N GLN A 183 15.02 -6.27 7.18
CA GLN A 183 15.94 -5.37 6.52
C GLN A 183 17.12 -5.05 7.41
N ASP A 184 18.25 -4.65 6.83
CA ASP A 184 19.38 -4.16 7.60
C ASP A 184 19.14 -2.69 8.01
N VAL A 185 19.24 -2.43 9.31
CA VAL A 185 19.21 -1.09 9.88
C VAL A 185 20.47 -0.94 10.74
N SER A 186 21.46 -0.21 10.24
CA SER A 186 22.74 0.01 10.93
C SER A 186 23.42 -1.28 11.39
N GLY A 187 23.41 -2.32 10.55
CA GLY A 187 24.03 -3.62 10.81
C GLY A 187 23.20 -4.57 11.69
N LYS A 188 21.91 -4.26 11.91
CA LYS A 188 20.97 -5.13 12.62
C LYS A 188 19.81 -5.52 11.70
N ARG A 189 19.40 -6.79 11.78
CA ARG A 189 18.19 -7.28 11.11
C ARG A 189 16.95 -6.83 11.87
N MET A 190 16.20 -5.90 11.29
CA MET A 190 14.96 -5.36 11.87
C MET A 190 13.76 -5.79 11.02
N PRO A 191 12.60 -6.10 11.62
CA PRO A 191 11.41 -6.43 10.85
C PRO A 191 11.04 -5.31 9.87
N ILE A 192 10.58 -5.67 8.67
CA ILE A 192 9.94 -4.74 7.75
C ILE A 192 8.52 -4.48 8.27
N TYR A 193 8.18 -3.23 8.51
CA TYR A 193 6.93 -2.85 9.17
C TYR A 193 5.67 -3.12 8.35
N HIS A 194 5.74 -3.03 7.01
CA HIS A 194 4.66 -3.32 6.08
C HIS A 194 5.12 -4.20 4.91
N THR A 195 4.32 -5.17 4.55
CA THR A 195 4.60 -6.08 3.42
C THR A 195 4.72 -5.33 2.08
N ASN A 196 3.95 -4.25 1.90
CA ASN A 196 3.96 -3.46 0.67
C ASN A 196 5.27 -2.69 0.41
N VAL A 197 6.17 -2.66 1.38
CA VAL A 197 7.52 -2.09 1.19
C VAL A 197 8.40 -3.02 0.36
N MET A 198 8.22 -4.33 0.54
CA MET A 198 9.12 -5.34 -0.04
C MET A 198 8.53 -6.11 -1.23
N MET A 199 7.21 -6.02 -1.45
CA MET A 199 6.58 -6.72 -2.57
C MET A 199 5.27 -6.08 -3.04
N CYS A 200 4.94 -6.34 -4.31
CA CYS A 200 3.59 -6.12 -4.86
C CYS A 200 3.19 -7.30 -5.77
N VAL A 201 1.88 -7.51 -5.92
CA VAL A 201 1.29 -8.54 -6.79
C VAL A 201 0.41 -7.88 -7.84
N ALA A 202 0.80 -8.03 -9.10
CA ALA A 202 0.09 -7.60 -10.28
C ALA A 202 -0.76 -8.74 -10.89
N GLU A 203 -1.39 -8.53 -12.05
CA GLU A 203 -2.17 -9.59 -12.72
C GLU A 203 -1.30 -10.77 -13.11
N ASP A 204 -0.19 -10.52 -13.81
CA ASP A 204 0.62 -11.57 -14.44
C ASP A 204 2.01 -11.72 -13.82
N PHE A 205 2.40 -10.82 -12.89
CA PHE A 205 3.71 -10.82 -12.26
C PHE A 205 3.65 -10.36 -10.80
N ALA A 206 4.74 -10.59 -10.09
CA ALA A 206 4.98 -10.04 -8.76
C ALA A 206 6.40 -9.46 -8.68
N VAL A 207 6.53 -8.28 -8.07
CA VAL A 207 7.84 -7.74 -7.68
C VAL A 207 8.07 -8.10 -6.23
N ILE A 208 9.23 -8.64 -5.87
CA ILE A 208 9.51 -9.09 -4.51
C ILE A 208 11.00 -9.06 -4.19
N CYS A 209 11.35 -8.58 -3.00
CA CYS A 209 12.64 -8.82 -2.36
C CYS A 209 12.60 -10.14 -1.59
N ALA A 210 12.90 -11.23 -2.26
CA ALA A 210 12.89 -12.55 -1.63
C ALA A 210 14.01 -12.72 -0.59
N ASP A 211 15.06 -11.92 -0.67
CA ASP A 211 16.20 -12.00 0.25
C ASP A 211 15.92 -11.36 1.62
N SER A 212 14.87 -10.53 1.71
CA SER A 212 14.35 -10.03 2.99
C SER A 212 13.62 -11.09 3.81
N ILE A 213 13.27 -12.23 3.22
CA ILE A 213 12.69 -13.37 3.94
C ILE A 213 13.84 -14.28 4.36
N ASP A 214 14.30 -14.15 5.62
CA ASP A 214 15.52 -14.82 6.09
C ASP A 214 15.35 -16.35 6.19
N ASP A 215 14.16 -16.84 6.61
CA ASP A 215 13.89 -18.29 6.65
C ASP A 215 13.75 -18.87 5.23
N PRO A 216 14.62 -19.85 4.85
CA PRO A 216 14.56 -20.44 3.51
C PRO A 216 13.27 -21.20 3.20
N LYS A 217 12.55 -21.70 4.22
CA LYS A 217 11.29 -22.44 4.04
C LYS A 217 10.16 -21.47 3.76
N GLU A 218 10.06 -20.39 4.53
CA GLU A 218 9.09 -19.32 4.29
C GLU A 218 9.31 -18.67 2.92
N ARG A 219 10.56 -18.32 2.59
CA ARG A 219 10.95 -17.80 1.27
C ARG A 219 10.52 -18.72 0.14
N LYS A 220 10.82 -20.01 0.27
CA LYS A 220 10.43 -21.02 -0.73
C LYS A 220 8.92 -21.14 -0.85
N ASN A 221 8.18 -21.07 0.28
CA ASN A 221 6.72 -21.13 0.31
C ASN A 221 6.09 -19.93 -0.41
N VAL A 222 6.51 -18.71 -0.10
CA VAL A 222 6.03 -17.49 -0.78
C VAL A 222 6.26 -17.57 -2.29
N LEU A 223 7.49 -17.89 -2.70
CA LEU A 223 7.82 -17.99 -4.13
C LEU A 223 7.09 -19.14 -4.83
N LYS A 224 6.77 -20.22 -4.12
CA LYS A 224 5.98 -21.33 -4.64
C LYS A 224 4.55 -20.88 -4.92
N HIS A 225 3.89 -20.20 -3.97
CA HIS A 225 2.53 -19.69 -4.14
C HIS A 225 2.44 -18.75 -5.35
N LEU A 226 3.35 -17.79 -5.48
CA LEU A 226 3.38 -16.87 -6.62
C LEU A 226 3.53 -17.62 -7.95
N LYS A 227 4.40 -18.64 -8.02
CA LYS A 227 4.61 -19.43 -9.25
C LYS A 227 3.42 -20.32 -9.59
N GLU A 228 2.78 -20.95 -8.61
CA GLU A 228 1.59 -21.79 -8.80
C GLU A 228 0.41 -20.96 -9.34
N ASP A 229 0.36 -19.68 -8.99
CA ASP A 229 -0.63 -18.71 -9.49
C ASP A 229 -0.23 -18.09 -10.83
N GLY A 230 0.83 -18.58 -11.47
CA GLY A 230 1.26 -18.15 -12.81
C GLY A 230 1.98 -16.80 -12.84
N LYS A 231 2.42 -16.25 -11.71
CA LYS A 231 3.11 -14.96 -11.69
C LYS A 231 4.56 -15.07 -12.18
N GLU A 232 4.96 -14.19 -13.13
CA GLU A 232 6.39 -13.94 -13.40
C GLU A 232 6.99 -13.25 -12.18
N ILE A 233 8.07 -13.80 -11.59
CA ILE A 233 8.69 -13.24 -10.39
C ILE A 233 9.81 -12.30 -10.80
N ILE A 234 9.64 -11.01 -10.53
CA ILE A 234 10.63 -9.96 -10.73
C ILE A 234 11.30 -9.69 -9.37
N ARG A 235 12.55 -10.12 -9.23
CA ARG A 235 13.29 -9.95 -7.98
C ARG A 235 13.91 -8.57 -7.89
N ILE A 236 13.78 -7.96 -6.71
CA ILE A 236 14.50 -6.76 -6.28
C ILE A 236 15.41 -7.09 -5.10
N SER A 237 16.41 -6.26 -4.85
CA SER A 237 17.35 -6.38 -3.74
C SER A 237 16.90 -5.57 -2.51
N GLU A 238 17.53 -5.82 -1.35
CA GLU A 238 17.29 -5.01 -0.15
C GLU A 238 17.68 -3.53 -0.36
N VAL A 239 18.75 -3.26 -1.12
CA VAL A 239 19.10 -1.88 -1.48
C VAL A 239 17.95 -1.21 -2.27
N GLN A 240 17.30 -1.94 -3.17
CA GLN A 240 16.17 -1.42 -3.93
C GLN A 240 14.90 -1.24 -3.08
N ILE A 241 14.75 -1.97 -1.96
CA ILE A 241 13.67 -1.70 -1.00
C ILE A 241 13.83 -0.30 -0.40
N HIS A 242 15.02 0.11 -0.02
CA HIS A 242 15.28 1.44 0.51
C HIS A 242 15.01 2.55 -0.51
N GLU A 243 14.94 2.21 -1.79
CA GLU A 243 14.52 3.08 -2.89
C GLU A 243 13.04 2.83 -3.28
N PHE A 244 12.24 2.24 -2.38
CA PHE A 244 10.81 1.95 -2.55
C PHE A 244 10.43 1.06 -3.76
N ALA A 245 11.35 0.26 -4.29
CA ALA A 245 11.09 -0.59 -5.47
C ALA A 245 10.12 -1.76 -5.21
N GLY A 246 9.73 -2.03 -3.98
CA GLY A 246 8.62 -2.94 -3.63
C GLY A 246 7.27 -2.24 -3.55
N ASN A 247 7.27 -0.90 -3.40
CA ASN A 247 6.08 -0.10 -3.12
C ASN A 247 5.40 0.37 -4.42
N MET A 248 4.81 -0.59 -5.14
CA MET A 248 4.20 -0.40 -6.46
C MET A 248 2.76 -0.89 -6.48
N LEU A 249 1.96 -0.35 -7.38
CA LEU A 249 0.58 -0.80 -7.62
C LEU A 249 0.27 -0.83 -9.11
N GLN A 250 -0.26 -1.96 -9.60
CA GLN A 250 -0.78 -2.03 -10.96
C GLN A 250 -2.24 -1.55 -10.99
N VAL A 251 -2.54 -0.64 -11.91
CA VAL A 251 -3.89 -0.06 -12.08
C VAL A 251 -4.31 -0.09 -13.54
N LYS A 252 -5.62 0.06 -13.79
CA LYS A 252 -6.20 0.26 -15.12
C LYS A 252 -6.37 1.75 -15.42
N GLY A 253 -5.92 2.18 -16.57
CA GLY A 253 -6.24 3.48 -17.14
C GLY A 253 -7.31 3.40 -18.23
N ALA A 254 -7.34 4.41 -19.10
CA ALA A 254 -8.27 4.46 -20.23
C ALA A 254 -8.09 3.25 -21.16
N ASN A 255 -9.19 2.74 -21.70
CA ASN A 255 -9.24 1.59 -22.63
C ASN A 255 -8.58 0.31 -22.04
N ASP A 256 -8.74 0.09 -20.74
CA ASP A 256 -8.16 -1.03 -19.99
C ASP A 256 -6.62 -1.15 -20.08
N LYS A 257 -5.95 -0.06 -20.44
CA LYS A 257 -4.50 -0.02 -20.47
C LYS A 257 -3.93 -0.13 -19.08
N LYS A 258 -2.99 -1.04 -18.90
CA LYS A 258 -2.40 -1.35 -17.58
C LYS A 258 -1.16 -0.49 -17.32
N TYR A 259 -1.04 0.00 -16.10
CA TYR A 259 0.11 0.77 -15.63
C TYR A 259 0.61 0.22 -14.30
N LEU A 260 1.93 0.01 -14.18
CA LEU A 260 2.55 -0.17 -12.87
C LEU A 260 2.98 1.20 -12.34
N VAL A 261 2.32 1.63 -11.29
CA VAL A 261 2.55 2.93 -10.65
C VAL A 261 3.61 2.80 -9.58
N MET A 262 4.61 3.68 -9.60
CA MET A 262 5.73 3.73 -8.66
C MET A 262 6.28 5.15 -8.51
N SER A 263 7.18 5.38 -7.56
CA SER A 263 7.90 6.64 -7.50
C SER A 263 9.03 6.72 -8.53
N ALA A 264 9.51 7.94 -8.78
CA ALA A 264 10.70 8.15 -9.61
C ALA A 264 11.97 7.58 -8.97
N THR A 265 12.04 7.56 -7.63
CA THR A 265 13.10 6.94 -6.84
C THR A 265 13.13 5.43 -7.09
N ALA A 266 11.98 4.77 -6.98
CA ALA A 266 11.83 3.35 -7.28
C ALA A 266 12.26 3.04 -8.73
N LEU A 267 11.76 3.79 -9.71
CA LEU A 267 12.10 3.57 -11.12
C LEU A 267 13.61 3.71 -11.38
N LYS A 268 14.26 4.71 -10.79
CA LYS A 268 15.72 4.91 -10.94
C LYS A 268 16.55 3.76 -10.36
N SER A 269 16.06 3.10 -9.33
CA SER A 269 16.74 1.96 -8.69
C SER A 269 16.67 0.67 -9.52
N LEU A 270 15.68 0.55 -10.40
CA LEU A 270 15.49 -0.65 -11.22
C LEU A 270 16.55 -0.77 -12.32
N ASN A 271 17.08 -1.97 -12.50
CA ASN A 271 17.96 -2.26 -13.63
C ASN A 271 17.14 -2.54 -14.92
N LYS A 272 17.84 -2.51 -16.08
CA LYS A 272 17.20 -2.73 -17.40
C LYS A 272 16.44 -4.05 -17.52
N GLY A 273 16.93 -5.11 -16.87
CA GLY A 273 16.28 -6.41 -16.89
C GLY A 273 14.94 -6.39 -16.16
N GLN A 274 14.88 -5.73 -15.00
CA GLN A 274 13.65 -5.55 -14.23
C GLN A 274 12.64 -4.66 -14.97
N ILE A 275 13.09 -3.54 -15.53
CA ILE A 275 12.24 -2.65 -16.35
C ILE A 275 11.65 -3.43 -17.54
N ASN A 276 12.48 -4.10 -18.31
CA ASN A 276 12.01 -4.90 -19.47
C ASN A 276 11.04 -6.01 -19.05
N ALA A 277 11.22 -6.62 -17.88
CA ALA A 277 10.30 -7.64 -17.37
C ALA A 277 8.92 -7.04 -17.04
N ILE A 278 8.87 -5.86 -16.43
CA ILE A 278 7.62 -5.14 -16.14
C ILE A 278 6.93 -4.73 -17.45
N GLU A 279 7.70 -4.15 -18.39
CA GLU A 279 7.17 -3.59 -19.65
C GLU A 279 6.60 -4.66 -20.60
N LYS A 280 6.88 -5.95 -20.41
CA LYS A 280 6.17 -7.03 -21.10
C LYS A 280 4.68 -7.09 -20.76
N HIS A 281 4.30 -6.61 -19.56
CA HIS A 281 2.96 -6.77 -19.00
C HIS A 281 2.16 -5.46 -18.95
N CYS A 282 2.83 -4.32 -18.73
CA CYS A 282 2.18 -3.01 -18.58
C CYS A 282 3.17 -1.87 -18.79
N GLU A 283 2.66 -0.66 -18.98
CA GLU A 283 3.51 0.54 -18.96
C GLU A 283 3.87 0.94 -17.53
N ILE A 284 5.01 1.63 -17.37
CA ILE A 284 5.42 2.19 -16.08
C ILE A 284 4.95 3.65 -16.00
N LEU A 285 4.27 3.99 -14.90
CA LEU A 285 3.88 5.35 -14.55
C LEU A 285 4.62 5.78 -13.29
N SER A 286 5.48 6.78 -13.38
CA SER A 286 6.24 7.25 -12.22
C SER A 286 5.94 8.69 -11.83
N ALA A 287 6.03 8.99 -10.53
CA ALA A 287 5.86 10.32 -9.96
C ALA A 287 7.02 10.67 -9.02
N ASP A 288 7.39 11.94 -8.97
CA ASP A 288 8.35 12.45 -7.99
C ASP A 288 7.63 12.60 -6.64
N LEU A 289 8.11 11.88 -5.62
CA LEU A 289 7.50 11.80 -4.29
C LEU A 289 8.56 11.97 -3.18
N ASN A 290 9.61 12.72 -3.45
CA ASN A 290 10.80 12.80 -2.59
C ASN A 290 10.48 13.24 -1.15
N THR A 291 9.64 14.28 -0.97
CA THR A 291 9.27 14.78 0.36
C THR A 291 8.38 13.76 1.08
N ILE A 292 7.44 13.16 0.35
CA ILE A 292 6.53 12.14 0.89
C ILE A 292 7.30 10.89 1.32
N GLU A 293 8.24 10.43 0.50
CA GLU A 293 9.10 9.29 0.79
C GLU A 293 10.00 9.57 2.00
N THR A 294 10.67 10.72 2.03
CA THR A 294 11.60 11.06 3.10
C THR A 294 10.91 11.24 4.45
N CYS A 295 9.87 12.06 4.51
CA CYS A 295 9.22 12.37 5.79
C CYS A 295 8.19 11.32 6.20
N GLY A 296 7.44 10.76 5.24
CA GLY A 296 6.38 9.78 5.53
C GLY A 296 6.87 8.34 5.58
N GLY A 297 8.03 8.04 4.96
CA GLY A 297 8.54 6.66 4.88
C GLY A 297 7.61 5.70 4.15
N GLY A 298 6.69 6.22 3.32
CA GLY A 298 5.82 5.51 2.40
C GLY A 298 5.92 6.12 1.00
N SER A 299 5.46 5.41 -0.03
CA SER A 299 5.60 5.82 -1.41
C SER A 299 4.30 5.63 -2.19
N ALA A 300 4.35 5.57 -3.51
CA ALA A 300 3.21 5.58 -4.42
C ALA A 300 2.09 4.60 -4.05
N ARG A 301 2.42 3.34 -3.70
CA ARG A 301 1.44 2.31 -3.31
C ARG A 301 0.67 2.71 -2.05
N CYS A 302 1.36 3.26 -1.07
CA CYS A 302 0.77 3.65 0.21
C CYS A 302 -0.25 4.77 0.06
N MET A 303 -0.10 5.63 -0.95
CA MET A 303 -1.01 6.76 -1.21
C MET A 303 -2.32 6.33 -1.88
N MET A 304 -2.48 5.08 -2.31
CA MET A 304 -3.60 4.61 -3.11
C MET A 304 -4.38 3.50 -2.40
N ALA A 305 -5.60 3.80 -1.97
CA ALA A 305 -6.57 2.77 -1.57
C ALA A 305 -7.38 2.35 -2.80
N GLU A 306 -7.24 1.09 -3.21
CA GLU A 306 -7.90 0.52 -4.40
C GLU A 306 -9.41 0.39 -4.18
N VAL A 307 -10.23 0.94 -5.07
CA VAL A 307 -11.69 0.86 -4.96
C VAL A 307 -12.20 -0.22 -5.91
N PHE A 308 -12.57 -1.38 -5.35
CA PHE A 308 -13.18 -2.50 -6.08
C PHE A 308 -14.69 -2.59 -5.88
N LEU A 309 -15.27 -1.68 -5.11
CA LEU A 309 -16.71 -1.69 -4.82
C LEU A 309 -17.54 -1.76 -6.10
N PRO A 310 -18.66 -2.51 -6.10
CA PRO A 310 -19.57 -2.54 -7.23
C PRO A 310 -20.22 -1.17 -7.45
N LYS A 311 -20.64 -0.90 -8.68
CA LYS A 311 -21.46 0.27 -9.01
C LYS A 311 -22.94 -0.03 -8.73
N LYS A 312 -23.68 1.00 -8.31
CA LYS A 312 -25.16 0.95 -8.16
C LYS A 312 -25.83 0.81 -9.51
#